data_32ab198d13963e1b0ae0e98388c41032
#
_entry.id   32ab198d13963e1b0ae0e98388c41032
#
_cell.length_a   1.000
_cell.length_b   1.000
_cell.length_c   1.000
_cell.angle_alpha   90.00
_cell.angle_beta   90.00
_cell.angle_gamma   90.00
#
_symmetry.space_group_name_H-M   'P 1'
#
loop_
_entity.id
_entity.type
_entity.pdbx_description
1 polymer ?
#
loop_
_entity_poly.entity_id
_entity_poly.type
_entity_poly.pdbx_seq_one_letter_code
_entity_poly.pdbx_strand_id
1 'polypeptide(L)'
;MSGDLFIIGASGTKAYRAALGAVSENIANANTANYNRRSISTRESLASASTMVLYSPQVNFGGVDVARVNRANDPYLDATARLTGTAMGSANARMRWLSDIETGLDDSDTGIGHLLSDMFGGVEKLAANPSNDALRTTLIYGMQRVTEAFHQTSDALKNSQTGILADASADVLAVNNALDELARVNTNLLRAQDGTANHAQLLDSRDAAMKEITNRLNVTVSFGTNGTVALDYAGQTIVSGGDPTTFAVTQNSDGTLALSLEGSAITDRKSTRLNSSHIQKSRMPSSA
;
A
#
# COMPACT_ATOMS: atom_id res chain seq x y z
N MET A 1 -21.80 54.87 9.47
CA MET A 1 -22.82 53.98 8.88
C MET A 1 -22.49 53.51 7.47
N SER A 2 -22.01 54.34 6.55
CA SER A 2 -21.63 53.88 5.20
C SER A 2 -20.44 52.92 5.19
N GLY A 3 -19.45 53.09 6.09
CA GLY A 3 -18.26 52.21 6.16
C GLY A 3 -18.58 50.77 6.59
N ASP A 4 -19.54 50.59 7.48
CA ASP A 4 -19.91 49.28 8.01
C ASP A 4 -20.61 48.40 6.96
N LEU A 5 -21.47 48.98 6.12
CA LEU A 5 -22.14 48.29 5.02
C LEU A 5 -21.13 47.79 3.97
N PHE A 6 -20.08 48.57 3.66
CA PHE A 6 -19.03 48.17 2.74
C PHE A 6 -18.18 47.06 3.33
N ILE A 7 -17.86 47.09 4.63
CA ILE A 7 -17.07 46.04 5.33
C ILE A 7 -17.87 44.73 5.32
N ILE A 8 -19.16 44.76 5.65
CA ILE A 8 -20.06 43.61 5.62
C ILE A 8 -20.13 43.01 4.20
N GLY A 9 -20.37 43.87 3.19
CA GLY A 9 -20.43 43.44 1.79
C GLY A 9 -19.12 42.85 1.30
N ALA A 10 -17.97 43.43 1.68
CA ALA A 10 -16.64 42.91 1.34
C ALA A 10 -16.37 41.56 2.02
N SER A 11 -16.76 41.41 3.30
CA SER A 11 -16.58 40.11 4.02
C SER A 11 -17.42 39.00 3.38
N GLY A 12 -18.66 39.27 3.03
CA GLY A 12 -19.53 38.35 2.30
C GLY A 12 -18.95 37.95 0.94
N THR A 13 -18.49 38.94 0.16
CA THR A 13 -17.82 38.66 -1.13
C THR A 13 -16.59 37.79 -0.97
N LYS A 14 -15.75 38.04 0.05
CA LYS A 14 -14.57 37.24 0.34
C LYS A 14 -14.94 35.80 0.71
N ALA A 15 -15.95 35.57 1.53
CA ALA A 15 -16.43 34.25 1.93
C ALA A 15 -16.97 33.46 0.72
N TYR A 16 -17.78 34.09 -0.14
CA TYR A 16 -18.29 33.44 -1.36
C TYR A 16 -17.19 33.14 -2.39
N ARG A 17 -16.18 34.01 -2.54
CA ARG A 17 -15.01 33.71 -3.37
C ARG A 17 -14.26 32.50 -2.87
N ALA A 18 -14.06 32.36 -1.57
CA ALA A 18 -13.43 31.19 -0.99
C ALA A 18 -14.26 29.91 -1.23
N ALA A 19 -15.59 30.00 -1.11
CA ALA A 19 -16.49 28.89 -1.40
C ALA A 19 -16.43 28.47 -2.88
N LEU A 20 -16.46 29.44 -3.81
CA LEU A 20 -16.30 29.17 -5.24
C LEU A 20 -14.92 28.57 -5.56
N GLY A 21 -13.86 29.05 -4.90
CA GLY A 21 -12.53 28.44 -5.01
C GLY A 21 -12.52 26.97 -4.61
N ALA A 22 -13.17 26.62 -3.49
CA ALA A 22 -13.28 25.22 -3.06
C ALA A 22 -14.09 24.36 -4.06
N VAL A 23 -15.16 24.91 -4.64
CA VAL A 23 -15.93 24.20 -5.68
C VAL A 23 -15.09 23.99 -6.93
N SER A 24 -14.33 25.01 -7.36
CA SER A 24 -13.44 24.92 -8.52
C SER A 24 -12.35 23.88 -8.30
N GLU A 25 -11.70 23.83 -7.12
CA GLU A 25 -10.76 22.80 -6.75
C GLU A 25 -11.38 21.40 -6.76
N ASN A 26 -12.60 21.25 -6.24
CA ASN A 26 -13.32 19.97 -6.25
C ASN A 26 -13.59 19.48 -7.68
N ILE A 27 -13.97 20.39 -8.59
CA ILE A 27 -14.21 20.05 -10.01
C ILE A 27 -12.89 19.68 -10.69
N ALA A 28 -11.85 20.49 -10.50
CA ALA A 28 -10.54 20.25 -11.11
C ALA A 28 -9.93 18.92 -10.66
N ASN A 29 -10.14 18.53 -9.39
CA ASN A 29 -9.59 17.33 -8.78
C ASN A 29 -10.59 16.18 -8.68
N ALA A 30 -11.73 16.22 -9.36
CA ALA A 30 -12.76 15.18 -9.29
C ALA A 30 -12.23 13.77 -9.65
N ASN A 31 -11.24 13.69 -10.53
CA ASN A 31 -10.58 12.44 -10.95
C ASN A 31 -9.18 12.24 -10.34
N THR A 32 -8.77 13.11 -9.42
CA THR A 32 -7.47 12.99 -8.75
C THR A 32 -7.58 11.93 -7.64
N ALA A 33 -6.73 10.89 -7.70
CA ALA A 33 -6.70 9.85 -6.70
C ALA A 33 -6.39 10.42 -5.30
N ASN A 34 -7.08 9.92 -4.28
CA ASN A 34 -6.94 10.32 -2.88
C ASN A 34 -7.30 11.80 -2.57
N TYR A 35 -7.92 12.51 -3.50
CA TYR A 35 -8.45 13.84 -3.22
C TYR A 35 -9.76 13.74 -2.45
N ASN A 36 -9.87 14.47 -1.34
CA ASN A 36 -11.11 14.60 -0.57
C ASN A 36 -11.81 15.90 -0.88
N ARG A 37 -13.12 15.82 -1.16
CA ARG A 37 -13.96 17.00 -1.42
C ARG A 37 -13.86 17.99 -0.27
N ARG A 38 -13.66 19.27 -0.61
CA ARG A 38 -13.53 20.36 0.35
C ARG A 38 -14.78 21.21 0.36
N SER A 39 -15.14 21.70 1.55
CA SER A 39 -16.20 22.68 1.76
C SER A 39 -15.71 23.77 2.71
N ILE A 40 -16.31 24.96 2.59
CA ILE A 40 -16.01 26.09 3.45
C ILE A 40 -17.09 26.19 4.51
N SER A 41 -16.71 26.34 5.78
CA SER A 41 -17.60 26.81 6.83
C SER A 41 -17.31 28.27 7.14
N THR A 42 -18.35 29.01 7.34
CA THR A 42 -18.30 30.44 7.69
C THR A 42 -18.80 30.64 9.12
N ARG A 43 -18.34 31.69 9.76
CA ARG A 43 -18.84 32.14 11.06
C ARG A 43 -19.15 33.62 11.01
N GLU A 44 -20.03 34.07 11.87
CA GLU A 44 -20.24 35.48 12.11
C GLU A 44 -18.95 36.11 12.63
N SER A 45 -18.57 37.23 12.04
CA SER A 45 -17.46 38.04 12.56
C SER A 45 -17.97 38.84 13.76
N LEU A 46 -17.36 38.60 14.94
CA LEU A 46 -17.76 39.33 16.15
C LEU A 46 -17.41 40.79 15.99
N ALA A 47 -18.43 41.65 16.13
CA ALA A 47 -18.23 43.08 16.24
C ALA A 47 -17.41 43.36 17.51
N SER A 48 -16.37 44.18 17.40
CA SER A 48 -15.63 44.65 18.56
C SER A 48 -16.53 45.48 19.46
N ALA A 49 -16.99 44.87 20.55
CA ALA A 49 -17.70 45.63 21.59
C ALA A 49 -16.64 46.45 22.38
N SER A 50 -16.68 47.75 22.23
CA SER A 50 -15.90 48.64 23.10
C SER A 50 -16.40 48.48 24.53
N THR A 51 -15.54 48.03 25.46
CA THR A 51 -15.83 47.88 26.89
C THR A 51 -15.78 49.20 27.68
N MET A 52 -15.80 50.34 27.02
CA MET A 52 -15.88 51.67 27.68
C MET A 52 -17.29 51.92 28.17
N VAL A 53 -17.45 51.96 29.50
CA VAL A 53 -18.69 52.08 30.26
C VAL A 53 -19.45 53.43 30.02
N LEU A 54 -18.91 54.37 29.28
CA LEU A 54 -19.46 55.69 29.01
C LEU A 54 -19.97 55.90 27.59
N TYR A 55 -20.00 54.85 26.76
CA TYR A 55 -20.51 54.95 25.39
C TYR A 55 -21.69 54.02 25.21
N SER A 56 -22.80 54.54 24.70
CA SER A 56 -23.97 53.74 24.27
C SER A 56 -23.45 52.69 23.25
N PRO A 57 -23.65 51.40 23.44
CA PRO A 57 -23.12 50.40 22.51
C PRO A 57 -23.79 50.57 21.16
N GLN A 58 -23.07 51.11 20.20
CA GLN A 58 -23.48 51.09 18.81
C GLN A 58 -23.32 49.64 18.34
N VAL A 59 -24.39 48.98 17.96
CA VAL A 59 -24.39 47.64 17.42
C VAL A 59 -23.72 47.70 16.05
N ASN A 60 -22.43 47.34 15.99
CA ASN A 60 -21.70 47.17 14.77
C ASN A 60 -21.84 45.71 14.31
N PHE A 61 -22.47 45.50 13.18
CA PHE A 61 -22.52 44.15 12.55
C PHE A 61 -21.17 43.85 11.91
N GLY A 62 -20.54 42.75 12.33
CA GLY A 62 -19.16 42.43 11.90
C GLY A 62 -19.06 41.73 10.52
N GLY A 63 -20.19 41.31 9.94
CA GLY A 63 -20.17 40.55 8.69
C GLY A 63 -19.86 39.06 8.89
N VAL A 64 -19.13 38.44 7.95
CA VAL A 64 -18.82 36.98 7.94
C VAL A 64 -17.36 36.74 7.69
N ASP A 65 -16.79 35.76 8.43
CA ASP A 65 -15.43 35.25 8.22
C ASP A 65 -15.47 33.80 7.74
N VAL A 66 -14.47 33.40 6.95
CA VAL A 66 -14.22 31.98 6.65
C VAL A 66 -13.63 31.35 7.91
N ALA A 67 -14.39 30.44 8.52
CA ALA A 67 -13.99 29.77 9.75
C ALA A 67 -12.98 28.66 9.48
N ARG A 68 -13.29 27.78 8.52
CA ARG A 68 -12.39 26.68 8.17
C ARG A 68 -12.75 26.01 6.84
N VAL A 69 -11.77 25.33 6.28
CA VAL A 69 -11.93 24.37 5.18
C VAL A 69 -12.13 22.99 5.79
N ASN A 70 -13.24 22.35 5.46
CA ASN A 70 -13.56 21.01 5.90
C ASN A 70 -13.31 20.02 4.77
N ARG A 71 -12.76 18.85 5.12
CA ARG A 71 -12.62 17.68 4.23
C ARG A 71 -13.81 16.76 4.44
N ALA A 72 -14.32 16.19 3.35
CA ALA A 72 -15.36 15.16 3.39
C ALA A 72 -14.69 13.77 3.49
N ASN A 73 -14.17 13.44 4.67
CA ASN A 73 -13.63 12.13 4.98
C ASN A 73 -14.36 11.49 6.16
N ASP A 74 -14.43 10.17 6.17
CA ASP A 74 -14.96 9.37 7.27
C ASP A 74 -13.82 8.49 7.82
N PRO A 75 -13.33 8.76 9.05
CA PRO A 75 -12.22 8.01 9.63
C PRO A 75 -12.48 6.50 9.78
N TYR A 76 -13.74 6.11 9.99
CA TYR A 76 -14.11 4.71 10.12
C TYR A 76 -14.04 3.99 8.78
N LEU A 77 -14.58 4.60 7.72
CA LEU A 77 -14.51 4.05 6.37
C LEU A 77 -13.06 4.00 5.88
N ASP A 78 -12.26 5.02 6.17
CA ASP A 78 -10.84 5.05 5.84
C ASP A 78 -10.06 3.93 6.56
N ALA A 79 -10.34 3.69 7.85
CA ALA A 79 -9.72 2.59 8.59
C ALA A 79 -10.11 1.23 8.01
N THR A 80 -11.38 1.03 7.67
CA THR A 80 -11.88 -0.19 7.05
C THR A 80 -11.27 -0.40 5.66
N ALA A 81 -11.16 0.65 4.85
CA ALA A 81 -10.54 0.61 3.54
C ALA A 81 -9.05 0.22 3.62
N ARG A 82 -8.31 0.73 4.61
CA ARG A 82 -6.91 0.33 4.84
C ARG A 82 -6.78 -1.15 5.17
N LEU A 83 -7.58 -1.67 6.11
CA LEU A 83 -7.58 -3.10 6.47
C LEU A 83 -7.92 -4.00 5.27
N THR A 84 -8.95 -3.62 4.52
CA THR A 84 -9.35 -4.36 3.32
C THR A 84 -8.28 -4.28 2.22
N GLY A 85 -7.66 -3.10 2.04
CA GLY A 85 -6.57 -2.88 1.09
C GLY A 85 -5.38 -3.78 1.37
N THR A 86 -4.94 -3.89 2.63
CA THR A 86 -3.87 -4.80 3.05
C THR A 86 -4.20 -6.27 2.74
N ALA A 87 -5.41 -6.72 3.07
CA ALA A 87 -5.85 -8.08 2.80
C ALA A 87 -5.90 -8.38 1.30
N MET A 88 -6.42 -7.45 0.51
CA MET A 88 -6.53 -7.56 -0.95
C MET A 88 -5.16 -7.56 -1.62
N GLY A 89 -4.24 -6.67 -1.20
CA GLY A 89 -2.87 -6.64 -1.70
C GLY A 89 -2.15 -7.97 -1.49
N SER A 90 -2.25 -8.53 -0.27
CA SER A 90 -1.70 -9.84 0.07
C SER A 90 -2.28 -10.98 -0.77
N ALA A 91 -3.62 -11.00 -0.96
CA ALA A 91 -4.28 -12.02 -1.74
C ALA A 91 -3.88 -11.96 -3.22
N ASN A 92 -3.83 -10.75 -3.80
CA ASN A 92 -3.47 -10.55 -5.21
C ASN A 92 -2.01 -10.94 -5.49
N ALA A 93 -1.07 -10.54 -4.63
CA ALA A 93 0.34 -10.92 -4.77
C ALA A 93 0.52 -12.44 -4.71
N ARG A 94 -0.14 -13.09 -3.73
CA ARG A 94 -0.12 -14.55 -3.61
C ARG A 94 -0.72 -15.24 -4.83
N MET A 95 -1.87 -14.79 -5.30
CA MET A 95 -2.54 -15.38 -6.47
C MET A 95 -1.67 -15.29 -7.72
N ARG A 96 -1.04 -14.12 -7.96
CA ARG A 96 -0.15 -13.94 -9.11
C ARG A 96 1.02 -14.92 -9.09
N TRP A 97 1.73 -15.03 -7.97
CA TRP A 97 2.89 -15.91 -7.87
C TRP A 97 2.55 -17.39 -7.82
N LEU A 98 1.41 -17.76 -7.23
CA LEU A 98 0.93 -19.14 -7.30
C LEU A 98 0.56 -19.56 -8.72
N SER A 99 -0.10 -18.67 -9.48
CA SER A 99 -0.43 -18.91 -10.88
C SER A 99 0.82 -19.01 -11.77
N ASP A 100 1.85 -18.20 -11.49
CA ASP A 100 3.13 -18.29 -12.20
C ASP A 100 3.85 -19.61 -11.92
N ILE A 101 3.88 -20.05 -10.67
CA ILE A 101 4.43 -21.35 -10.26
C ILE A 101 3.64 -22.51 -10.86
N GLU A 102 2.30 -22.43 -10.85
CA GLU A 102 1.42 -23.45 -11.46
C GLU A 102 1.73 -23.61 -12.96
N THR A 103 1.89 -22.48 -13.66
CA THR A 103 2.32 -22.49 -15.07
C THR A 103 3.70 -23.14 -15.27
N GLY A 104 4.65 -22.87 -14.35
CA GLY A 104 5.98 -23.45 -14.40
C GLY A 104 6.02 -24.96 -14.08
N LEU A 105 5.04 -25.48 -13.34
CA LEU A 105 4.95 -26.90 -12.99
C LEU A 105 4.33 -27.76 -14.12
N ASP A 106 3.68 -27.15 -15.09
CA ASP A 106 3.07 -27.76 -16.28
C ASP A 106 2.45 -29.15 -16.05
N ASP A 107 1.14 -29.25 -16.07
CA ASP A 107 0.37 -30.50 -15.92
C ASP A 107 -0.18 -31.02 -17.28
N SER A 108 0.45 -30.61 -18.39
CA SER A 108 0.11 -31.02 -19.73
C SER A 108 0.80 -32.34 -20.14
N ASP A 109 0.53 -32.77 -21.37
CA ASP A 109 1.21 -33.95 -21.98
C ASP A 109 2.75 -33.82 -22.08
N THR A 110 3.27 -32.60 -21.91
CA THR A 110 4.70 -32.30 -21.84
C THR A 110 5.22 -32.15 -20.41
N GLY A 111 4.34 -32.16 -19.42
CA GLY A 111 4.67 -32.08 -18.00
C GLY A 111 5.40 -33.32 -17.47
N ILE A 112 6.17 -33.11 -16.39
CA ILE A 112 7.01 -34.16 -15.78
C ILE A 112 6.22 -35.42 -15.44
N GLY A 113 4.98 -35.25 -14.91
CA GLY A 113 4.12 -36.37 -14.51
C GLY A 113 3.76 -37.29 -15.67
N HIS A 114 3.33 -36.68 -16.80
CA HIS A 114 2.98 -37.42 -18.01
C HIS A 114 4.22 -38.08 -18.64
N LEU A 115 5.33 -37.36 -18.76
CA LEU A 115 6.57 -37.88 -19.33
C LEU A 115 7.16 -39.01 -18.51
N LEU A 116 7.04 -38.98 -17.18
CA LEU A 116 7.43 -40.10 -16.30
C LEU A 116 6.56 -41.32 -16.53
N SER A 117 5.26 -41.14 -16.65
CA SER A 117 4.31 -42.21 -16.95
C SER A 117 4.63 -42.90 -18.28
N ASP A 118 4.88 -42.09 -19.32
CA ASP A 118 5.28 -42.57 -20.64
C ASP A 118 6.59 -43.32 -20.60
N MET A 119 7.57 -42.82 -19.84
CA MET A 119 8.87 -43.48 -19.66
C MET A 119 8.73 -44.86 -18.99
N PHE A 120 7.91 -44.95 -17.91
CA PHE A 120 7.65 -46.23 -17.25
C PHE A 120 6.91 -47.21 -18.16
N GLY A 121 5.94 -46.77 -18.94
CA GLY A 121 5.29 -47.56 -19.95
C GLY A 121 6.27 -48.06 -21.06
N GLY A 122 7.27 -47.23 -21.37
CA GLY A 122 8.40 -47.64 -22.24
C GLY A 122 9.25 -48.71 -21.65
N VAL A 123 9.55 -48.66 -20.35
CA VAL A 123 10.29 -49.70 -19.61
C VAL A 123 9.53 -51.01 -19.64
N GLU A 124 8.24 -51.03 -19.40
CA GLU A 124 7.41 -52.24 -19.44
C GLU A 124 7.41 -52.90 -20.84
N LYS A 125 7.27 -52.11 -21.91
CA LYS A 125 7.35 -52.58 -23.28
C LYS A 125 8.73 -53.18 -23.61
N LEU A 126 9.81 -52.57 -23.15
CA LEU A 126 11.15 -53.07 -23.34
C LEU A 126 11.40 -54.37 -22.53
N ALA A 127 10.85 -54.45 -21.30
CA ALA A 127 10.95 -55.66 -20.48
C ALA A 127 10.26 -56.88 -21.16
N ALA A 128 9.16 -56.65 -21.87
CA ALA A 128 8.47 -57.69 -22.65
C ALA A 128 9.25 -58.11 -23.90
N ASN A 129 10.11 -57.24 -24.49
CA ASN A 129 10.90 -57.49 -25.69
C ASN A 129 12.33 -56.91 -25.56
N PRO A 130 13.20 -57.52 -24.76
CA PRO A 130 14.53 -56.95 -24.40
C PRO A 130 15.52 -56.78 -25.55
N SER A 131 15.37 -57.57 -26.61
CA SER A 131 16.22 -57.56 -27.81
C SER A 131 15.80 -56.54 -28.87
N ASN A 132 14.75 -55.79 -28.63
CA ASN A 132 14.21 -54.83 -29.62
C ASN A 132 14.94 -53.48 -29.49
N ASP A 133 15.81 -53.17 -30.47
CA ASP A 133 16.64 -51.93 -30.47
C ASP A 133 15.80 -50.68 -30.67
N ALA A 134 14.64 -50.75 -31.34
CA ALA A 134 13.76 -49.61 -31.48
C ALA A 134 13.11 -49.20 -30.15
N LEU A 135 12.70 -50.18 -29.31
CA LEU A 135 12.18 -49.92 -27.98
C LEU A 135 13.27 -49.33 -27.03
N ARG A 136 14.52 -49.80 -27.15
CA ARG A 136 15.64 -49.19 -26.39
C ARG A 136 15.86 -47.75 -26.76
N THR A 137 15.89 -47.45 -28.06
CA THR A 137 16.04 -46.07 -28.56
C THR A 137 14.91 -45.19 -28.08
N THR A 138 13.66 -45.65 -28.17
CA THR A 138 12.47 -44.93 -27.70
C THR A 138 12.55 -44.64 -26.18
N LEU A 139 12.99 -45.61 -25.38
CA LEU A 139 13.19 -45.42 -23.94
C LEU A 139 14.27 -44.38 -23.64
N ILE A 140 15.39 -44.38 -24.34
CA ILE A 140 16.45 -43.38 -24.18
C ILE A 140 15.93 -41.98 -24.49
N TYR A 141 15.18 -41.81 -25.58
CA TYR A 141 14.51 -40.53 -25.89
C TYR A 141 13.48 -40.12 -24.80
N GLY A 142 12.74 -41.10 -24.25
CA GLY A 142 11.82 -40.82 -23.13
C GLY A 142 12.58 -40.32 -21.90
N MET A 143 13.71 -40.92 -21.53
CA MET A 143 14.55 -40.45 -20.43
C MET A 143 15.12 -39.06 -20.67
N GLN A 144 15.57 -38.77 -21.91
CA GLN A 144 16.05 -37.45 -22.27
C GLN A 144 14.94 -36.37 -22.12
N ARG A 145 13.71 -36.66 -22.60
CA ARG A 145 12.56 -35.75 -22.44
C ARG A 145 12.22 -35.49 -20.99
N VAL A 146 12.25 -36.51 -20.14
CA VAL A 146 12.06 -36.38 -18.68
C VAL A 146 13.10 -35.46 -18.09
N THR A 147 14.40 -35.69 -18.42
CA THR A 147 15.50 -34.86 -17.94
C THR A 147 15.35 -33.41 -18.36
N GLU A 148 14.99 -33.15 -19.62
CA GLU A 148 14.74 -31.81 -20.14
C GLU A 148 13.56 -31.11 -19.43
N ALA A 149 12.45 -31.83 -19.20
CA ALA A 149 11.32 -31.30 -18.46
C ALA A 149 11.69 -30.90 -17.01
N PHE A 150 12.51 -31.68 -16.33
CA PHE A 150 13.02 -31.31 -15.01
C PHE A 150 13.90 -30.07 -15.05
N HIS A 151 14.75 -29.89 -16.07
CA HIS A 151 15.54 -28.68 -16.24
C HIS A 151 14.65 -27.47 -16.48
N GLN A 152 13.68 -27.57 -17.41
CA GLN A 152 12.75 -26.48 -17.71
C GLN A 152 11.93 -26.07 -16.48
N THR A 153 11.39 -27.02 -15.74
CA THR A 153 10.65 -26.74 -14.50
C THR A 153 11.56 -26.11 -13.44
N SER A 154 12.78 -26.61 -13.28
CA SER A 154 13.75 -26.02 -12.34
C SER A 154 14.06 -24.57 -12.70
N ASP A 155 14.26 -24.28 -13.98
CA ASP A 155 14.57 -22.93 -14.44
C ASP A 155 13.34 -22.00 -14.34
N ALA A 156 12.13 -22.48 -14.61
CA ALA A 156 10.90 -21.75 -14.38
C ALA A 156 10.75 -21.36 -12.90
N LEU A 157 10.97 -22.30 -11.98
CA LEU A 157 10.89 -22.03 -10.54
C LEU A 157 11.97 -21.05 -10.06
N LYS A 158 13.20 -21.13 -10.60
CA LYS A 158 14.25 -20.14 -10.31
C LYS A 158 13.90 -18.75 -10.82
N ASN A 159 13.30 -18.67 -12.00
CA ASN A 159 12.83 -17.39 -12.57
C ASN A 159 11.73 -16.79 -11.70
N SER A 160 10.74 -17.59 -11.26
CA SER A 160 9.70 -17.14 -10.33
C SER A 160 10.31 -16.67 -9.01
N GLN A 161 11.29 -17.39 -8.45
CA GLN A 161 12.01 -16.97 -7.23
C GLN A 161 12.72 -15.63 -7.41
N THR A 162 13.41 -15.44 -8.54
CA THR A 162 14.06 -14.16 -8.86
C THR A 162 13.05 -13.04 -9.02
N GLY A 163 11.92 -13.31 -9.67
CA GLY A 163 10.82 -12.38 -9.82
C GLY A 163 10.22 -11.96 -8.47
N ILE A 164 9.98 -12.90 -7.56
CA ILE A 164 9.50 -12.63 -6.20
C ILE A 164 10.45 -11.70 -5.44
N LEU A 165 11.76 -11.94 -5.53
CA LEU A 165 12.77 -11.08 -4.89
C LEU A 165 12.77 -9.67 -5.48
N ALA A 166 12.66 -9.55 -6.81
CA ALA A 166 12.58 -8.26 -7.48
C ALA A 166 11.34 -7.46 -7.07
N ASP A 167 10.17 -8.11 -7.02
CA ASP A 167 8.92 -7.50 -6.57
C ASP A 167 9.00 -7.08 -5.09
N ALA A 168 9.52 -7.95 -4.22
CA ALA A 168 9.69 -7.62 -2.80
C ALA A 168 10.63 -6.42 -2.61
N SER A 169 11.70 -6.33 -3.43
CA SER A 169 12.62 -5.19 -3.41
C SER A 169 11.95 -3.91 -3.88
N ALA A 170 11.12 -3.98 -4.92
CA ALA A 170 10.33 -2.84 -5.40
C ALA A 170 9.29 -2.38 -4.39
N ASP A 171 8.61 -3.32 -3.72
CA ASP A 171 7.65 -3.02 -2.65
C ASP A 171 8.32 -2.34 -1.45
N VAL A 172 9.51 -2.82 -1.04
CA VAL A 172 10.30 -2.20 0.03
C VAL A 172 10.72 -0.78 -0.34
N LEU A 173 11.16 -0.55 -1.57
CA LEU A 173 11.49 0.78 -2.05
C LEU A 173 10.26 1.72 -2.03
N ALA A 174 9.11 1.24 -2.48
CA ALA A 174 7.87 2.00 -2.45
C ALA A 174 7.43 2.34 -1.01
N VAL A 175 7.57 1.40 -0.08
CA VAL A 175 7.30 1.63 1.35
C VAL A 175 8.25 2.67 1.92
N ASN A 176 9.56 2.57 1.68
CA ASN A 176 10.53 3.55 2.18
C ASN A 176 10.23 4.96 1.66
N ASN A 177 9.96 5.10 0.36
CA ASN A 177 9.57 6.39 -0.22
C ASN A 177 8.29 6.96 0.41
N ALA A 178 7.31 6.10 0.70
CA ALA A 178 6.07 6.52 1.34
C ALA A 178 6.26 6.88 2.83
N LEU A 179 7.20 6.23 3.54
CA LEU A 179 7.58 6.58 4.91
C LEU A 179 8.28 7.95 4.96
N ASP A 180 9.21 8.21 4.03
CA ASP A 180 9.89 9.50 3.89
C ASP A 180 8.88 10.63 3.61
N GLU A 181 7.94 10.40 2.68
CA GLU A 181 6.87 11.35 2.39
C GLU A 181 5.99 11.59 3.61
N LEU A 182 5.60 10.53 4.33
CA LEU A 182 4.79 10.65 5.54
C LEU A 182 5.50 11.45 6.64
N ALA A 183 6.79 11.21 6.85
CA ALA A 183 7.61 11.95 7.81
C ALA A 183 7.69 13.45 7.45
N ARG A 184 7.89 13.75 6.16
CA ARG A 184 7.88 15.13 5.64
C ARG A 184 6.51 15.80 5.83
N VAL A 185 5.43 15.08 5.53
CA VAL A 185 4.06 15.57 5.72
C VAL A 185 3.76 15.80 7.19
N ASN A 186 4.14 14.88 8.09
CA ASN A 186 4.00 15.05 9.54
C ASN A 186 4.67 16.35 10.04
N THR A 187 5.91 16.61 9.60
CA THR A 187 6.64 17.81 9.95
C THR A 187 5.91 19.09 9.48
N ASN A 188 5.33 19.05 8.29
CA ASN A 188 4.57 20.17 7.74
C ASN A 188 3.21 20.35 8.45
N LEU A 189 2.54 19.26 8.83
CA LEU A 189 1.29 19.30 9.58
C LEU A 189 1.45 19.97 10.95
N LEU A 190 2.57 19.73 11.64
CA LEU A 190 2.86 20.40 12.93
C LEU A 190 2.92 21.92 12.81
N ARG A 191 3.29 22.43 11.63
CA ARG A 191 3.44 23.87 11.36
C ARG A 191 2.19 24.47 10.66
N ALA A 192 1.35 23.65 10.07
CA ALA A 192 0.18 24.09 9.34
C ALA A 192 -0.93 24.52 10.30
N GLN A 193 -1.60 25.63 9.99
CA GLN A 193 -2.76 26.07 10.75
C GLN A 193 -3.97 25.20 10.41
N ASP A 194 -4.59 24.60 11.44
CA ASP A 194 -5.82 23.81 11.28
C ASP A 194 -6.93 24.60 10.58
N GLY A 195 -7.71 23.91 9.77
CA GLY A 195 -8.84 24.49 9.04
C GLY A 195 -8.46 25.32 7.80
N THR A 196 -7.18 25.34 7.40
CA THR A 196 -6.75 25.99 6.14
C THR A 196 -6.76 25.01 4.96
N ALA A 197 -6.79 25.55 3.74
CA ALA A 197 -6.67 24.74 2.52
C ALA A 197 -5.34 23.99 2.47
N ASN A 198 -4.24 24.59 2.92
CA ASN A 198 -2.94 23.94 3.01
C ASN A 198 -2.96 22.76 3.98
N HIS A 199 -3.57 22.92 5.16
CA HIS A 199 -3.73 21.82 6.12
C HIS A 199 -4.55 20.67 5.51
N ALA A 200 -5.66 20.98 4.81
CA ALA A 200 -6.46 19.98 4.13
C ALA A 200 -5.67 19.21 3.05
N GLN A 201 -4.82 19.91 2.28
CA GLN A 201 -3.94 19.29 1.29
C GLN A 201 -2.89 18.36 1.93
N LEU A 202 -2.27 18.79 3.02
CA LEU A 202 -1.32 17.95 3.77
C LEU A 202 -1.98 16.68 4.32
N LEU A 203 -3.23 16.78 4.79
CA LEU A 203 -4.01 15.61 5.21
C LEU A 203 -4.31 14.65 4.04
N ASP A 204 -4.56 15.15 2.83
CA ASP A 204 -4.72 14.31 1.63
C ASP A 204 -3.41 13.60 1.27
N SER A 205 -2.26 14.31 1.33
CA SER A 205 -0.93 13.72 1.11
C SER A 205 -0.58 12.66 2.16
N ARG A 206 -0.92 12.92 3.44
CA ARG A 206 -0.77 11.95 4.54
C ARG A 206 -1.55 10.67 4.26
N ASP A 207 -2.83 10.81 3.90
CA ASP A 207 -3.71 9.66 3.65
C ASP A 207 -3.24 8.86 2.42
N ALA A 208 -2.71 9.53 1.40
CA ALA A 208 -2.11 8.89 0.23
C ALA A 208 -0.86 8.07 0.61
N ALA A 209 0.07 8.65 1.38
CA ALA A 209 1.26 7.96 1.85
C ALA A 209 0.91 6.76 2.77
N MET A 210 -0.04 6.95 3.70
CA MET A 210 -0.54 5.85 4.54
C MET A 210 -1.14 4.71 3.71
N LYS A 211 -1.93 5.02 2.69
CA LYS A 211 -2.55 4.01 1.81
C LYS A 211 -1.48 3.21 1.08
N GLU A 212 -0.43 3.86 0.59
CA GLU A 212 0.69 3.20 -0.10
C GLU A 212 1.41 2.22 0.82
N ILE A 213 1.63 2.60 2.09
CA ILE A 213 2.24 1.74 3.11
C ILE A 213 1.29 0.59 3.48
N THR A 214 0.02 0.90 3.79
CA THR A 214 -0.93 -0.11 4.28
C THR A 214 -1.34 -1.12 3.22
N ASN A 215 -1.24 -0.81 1.94
CA ASN A 215 -1.45 -1.78 0.86
C ASN A 215 -0.36 -2.87 0.84
N ARG A 216 0.83 -2.60 1.39
CA ARG A 216 1.99 -3.50 1.39
C ARG A 216 2.32 -4.07 2.76
N LEU A 217 2.13 -3.29 3.82
CA LEU A 217 2.44 -3.67 5.19
C LEU A 217 1.21 -3.58 6.09
N ASN A 218 1.07 -4.56 6.98
CA ASN A 218 0.04 -4.52 8.02
C ASN A 218 0.56 -3.72 9.22
N VAL A 219 0.31 -2.42 9.23
CA VAL A 219 0.79 -1.49 10.26
C VAL A 219 -0.34 -1.07 11.19
N THR A 220 0.01 -0.76 12.43
CA THR A 220 -0.88 -0.09 13.39
C THR A 220 -0.72 1.42 13.23
N VAL A 221 -1.85 2.12 13.09
CA VAL A 221 -1.89 3.56 12.86
C VAL A 221 -2.33 4.29 14.11
N SER A 222 -1.56 5.26 14.56
CA SER A 222 -1.87 6.15 15.69
C SER A 222 -1.90 7.60 15.20
N PHE A 223 -2.99 8.31 15.51
CA PHE A 223 -3.15 9.72 15.14
C PHE A 223 -2.72 10.64 16.29
N GLY A 224 -1.86 11.59 15.97
CA GLY A 224 -1.36 12.60 16.88
C GLY A 224 -2.04 13.96 16.71
N THR A 225 -1.42 14.98 17.30
CA THR A 225 -1.89 16.37 17.22
C THR A 225 -1.83 16.88 15.78
N ASN A 226 -2.76 17.77 15.45
CA ASN A 226 -2.87 18.42 14.13
C ASN A 226 -2.92 17.44 12.94
N GLY A 227 -3.39 16.19 13.19
CA GLY A 227 -3.53 15.18 12.17
C GLY A 227 -2.23 14.44 11.80
N THR A 228 -1.16 14.60 12.55
CA THR A 228 0.06 13.77 12.37
C THR A 228 -0.22 12.30 12.63
N VAL A 229 0.63 11.43 12.10
CA VAL A 229 0.47 9.97 12.21
C VAL A 229 1.77 9.34 12.66
N ALA A 230 1.69 8.40 13.59
CA ALA A 230 2.74 7.44 13.86
C ALA A 230 2.29 6.05 13.41
N LEU A 231 3.22 5.29 12.85
CA LEU A 231 3.00 3.93 12.37
C LEU A 231 3.90 2.96 13.12
N ASP A 232 3.30 1.85 13.55
CA ASP A 232 4.03 0.74 14.18
C ASP A 232 3.89 -0.53 13.33
N TYR A 233 5.01 -1.23 13.15
CA TYR A 233 5.09 -2.52 12.49
C TYR A 233 5.84 -3.52 13.36
N ALA A 234 5.26 -4.70 13.59
CA ALA A 234 5.86 -5.74 14.42
C ALA A 234 6.24 -5.27 15.85
N GLY A 235 5.52 -4.28 16.39
CA GLY A 235 5.81 -3.71 17.72
C GLY A 235 6.94 -2.67 17.73
N GLN A 236 7.45 -2.28 16.57
CA GLN A 236 8.46 -1.23 16.42
C GLN A 236 7.86 -0.03 15.68
N THR A 237 8.15 1.16 16.14
CA THR A 237 7.71 2.39 15.47
C THR A 237 8.54 2.60 14.20
N ILE A 238 7.86 2.65 13.05
CA ILE A 238 8.48 2.81 11.73
C ILE A 238 8.46 4.24 11.21
N VAL A 239 7.57 5.06 11.74
CA VAL A 239 7.59 6.52 11.55
C VAL A 239 6.92 7.20 12.73
N SER A 240 7.56 8.25 13.25
CA SER A 240 6.99 9.13 14.26
C SER A 240 7.54 10.53 14.05
N GLY A 241 6.64 11.52 13.94
CA GLY A 241 7.08 12.87 13.60
C GLY A 241 7.78 12.95 12.25
N GLY A 242 9.00 13.45 12.22
CA GLY A 242 9.82 13.59 11.01
C GLY A 242 10.85 12.48 10.79
N ASP A 243 10.84 11.43 11.60
CA ASP A 243 11.88 10.39 11.60
C ASP A 243 11.32 9.07 11.04
N PRO A 244 11.58 8.75 9.76
CA PRO A 244 11.23 7.48 9.16
C PRO A 244 12.34 6.45 9.41
N THR A 245 11.96 5.18 9.57
CA THR A 245 12.90 4.05 9.55
C THR A 245 12.98 3.44 8.16
N THR A 246 14.07 2.73 7.86
CA THR A 246 14.30 2.13 6.54
C THR A 246 14.15 0.61 6.61
N PHE A 247 13.34 0.07 5.71
CA PHE A 247 13.23 -1.36 5.46
C PHE A 247 14.24 -1.81 4.42
N ALA A 248 14.72 -3.05 4.58
CA ALA A 248 15.47 -3.75 3.55
C ALA A 248 14.99 -5.21 3.45
N VAL A 249 15.07 -5.78 2.26
CA VAL A 249 14.79 -7.20 2.02
C VAL A 249 16.07 -7.91 1.59
N THR A 250 16.32 -9.07 2.16
CA THR A 250 17.44 -9.92 1.82
C THR A 250 16.97 -11.35 1.55
N GLN A 251 17.67 -12.05 0.67
CA GLN A 251 17.44 -13.46 0.44
C GLN A 251 18.41 -14.28 1.28
N ASN A 252 17.90 -15.21 2.06
CA ASN A 252 18.69 -16.17 2.82
C ASN A 252 19.25 -17.26 1.91
N SER A 253 20.25 -18.01 2.40
CA SER A 253 20.87 -19.13 1.68
C SER A 253 19.90 -20.27 1.35
N ASP A 254 18.78 -20.38 2.06
CA ASP A 254 17.71 -21.35 1.80
C ASP A 254 16.67 -20.87 0.79
N GLY A 255 16.87 -19.68 0.20
CA GLY A 255 15.97 -19.06 -0.77
C GLY A 255 14.77 -18.32 -0.17
N THR A 256 14.64 -18.30 1.17
CA THR A 256 13.59 -17.51 1.83
C THR A 256 13.94 -16.03 1.86
N LEU A 257 12.91 -15.16 1.88
CA LEU A 257 13.10 -13.72 2.03
C LEU A 257 13.02 -13.32 3.50
N ALA A 258 13.95 -12.47 3.93
CA ALA A 258 13.96 -11.83 5.24
C ALA A 258 13.77 -10.33 5.08
N LEU A 259 12.83 -9.76 5.86
CA LEU A 259 12.64 -8.33 5.99
C LEU A 259 13.43 -7.84 7.21
N SER A 260 14.19 -6.79 7.04
CA SER A 260 14.93 -6.13 8.12
C SER A 260 14.50 -4.68 8.24
N LEU A 261 14.59 -4.15 9.47
CA LEU A 261 14.37 -2.76 9.81
C LEU A 261 15.67 -2.22 10.39
N GLU A 262 16.25 -1.19 9.78
CA GLU A 262 17.56 -0.61 10.16
C GLU A 262 18.67 -1.67 10.34
N GLY A 263 18.68 -2.66 9.45
CA GLY A 263 19.66 -3.76 9.49
C GLY A 263 19.38 -4.85 10.52
N SER A 264 18.34 -4.71 11.34
CA SER A 264 17.90 -5.73 12.30
C SER A 264 16.82 -6.62 11.70
N ALA A 265 16.99 -7.94 11.71
CA ALA A 265 15.97 -8.85 11.20
C ALA A 265 14.69 -8.79 12.03
N ILE A 266 13.54 -8.69 11.35
CA ILE A 266 12.24 -8.69 12.00
C ILE A 266 11.82 -10.12 12.28
N THR A 267 11.75 -10.49 13.57
CA THR A 267 11.48 -11.88 14.02
C THR A 267 10.00 -12.17 14.31
N ASP A 268 9.11 -11.19 14.13
CA ASP A 268 7.70 -11.38 14.47
C ASP A 268 6.97 -12.32 13.50
N ARG A 269 6.63 -13.52 13.99
CA ARG A 269 5.88 -14.55 13.27
C ARG A 269 4.42 -14.16 12.94
N LYS A 270 3.87 -13.13 13.56
CA LYS A 270 2.47 -12.69 13.35
C LYS A 270 2.34 -11.63 12.25
N SER A 271 3.37 -10.87 11.98
CA SER A 271 3.33 -9.71 11.07
C SER A 271 4.15 -9.88 9.78
N THR A 272 4.87 -10.99 9.59
CA THR A 272 5.59 -11.32 8.34
C THR A 272 4.63 -11.65 7.19
N ARG A 273 3.69 -10.76 6.94
CA ARG A 273 2.91 -10.70 5.72
C ARG A 273 3.38 -9.51 4.90
N LEU A 274 4.62 -9.56 4.42
CA LEU A 274 4.91 -8.98 3.13
C LEU A 274 3.94 -9.64 2.15
N ASN A 275 3.19 -8.85 1.41
CA ASN A 275 2.20 -9.33 0.47
C ASN A 275 2.78 -10.27 -0.61
N SER A 276 4.10 -10.40 -0.69
CA SER A 276 4.85 -11.16 -1.70
C SER A 276 5.48 -12.47 -1.24
N SER A 277 5.53 -12.84 0.05
CA SER A 277 6.37 -13.98 0.43
C SER A 277 5.85 -14.87 1.55
N HIS A 278 4.91 -15.75 1.25
CA HIS A 278 4.73 -16.98 2.00
C HIS A 278 4.55 -18.18 1.07
N ILE A 279 5.65 -18.64 0.50
CA ILE A 279 5.78 -20.06 0.20
C ILE A 279 6.20 -20.72 1.53
N GLN A 280 5.23 -21.06 2.34
CA GLN A 280 5.45 -21.97 3.46
C GLN A 280 5.77 -23.33 2.83
N LYS A 281 7.00 -23.86 3.06
CA LYS A 281 7.30 -25.26 2.82
C LYS A 281 6.17 -26.13 3.38
N SER A 282 5.30 -26.65 2.53
CA SER A 282 4.50 -27.81 2.90
C SER A 282 5.51 -28.95 3.11
N ARG A 283 5.75 -29.33 4.36
CA ARG A 283 6.38 -30.61 4.66
C ARG A 283 5.46 -31.66 4.07
N MET A 284 5.87 -32.29 2.97
CA MET A 284 5.33 -33.58 2.59
C MET A 284 5.58 -34.51 3.77
N PRO A 285 4.59 -35.25 4.26
CA PRO A 285 4.87 -36.31 5.22
C PRO A 285 5.74 -37.33 4.52
N SER A 286 6.91 -37.62 5.06
CA SER A 286 7.71 -38.74 4.70
C SER A 286 6.85 -39.98 5.02
N SER A 287 6.30 -40.60 4.00
CA SER A 287 5.73 -41.93 4.13
C SER A 287 6.88 -42.92 4.35
N ALA A 288 6.89 -43.55 5.52
CA ALA A 288 7.67 -44.74 5.82
C ALA A 288 7.23 -45.91 4.94
#